data_bccc4cea26a0e7b3c4bc4f90d12b6220
#
_entry.id   bccc4cea26a0e7b3c4bc4f90d12b6220
#
_cell.length_a   1.000
_cell.length_b   1.000
_cell.length_c   1.000
_cell.angle_alpha   90.00
_cell.angle_beta   90.00
_cell.angle_gamma   90.00
#
_symmetry.space_group_name_H-M   'P 1'
#
loop_
_entity.id
_entity.type
_entity.pdbx_description
1 polymer ?
#
loop_
_entity_poly.entity_id
_entity_poly.type
_entity_poly.pdbx_seq_one_letter_code
_entity_poly.pdbx_strand_id
1 'polypeptide(L)'
;MVIRHASLPISAIFENIEQAADQEEAINAYIRGPLWRFLNWYNKNDFYELSTVLDYKPEQWPDAQIVSYLSELEGLSTYPVQKQKEILEAIMCTLEPGDMMLMENCFTKDLKSYYPGIKWELFDPYVKVE
;
A
#
# COMPACT_ATOMS: atom_id res chain seq x y z
N MET A 1 13.73 -18.92 -21.77
CA MET A 1 13.48 -18.68 -20.33
C MET A 1 12.40 -17.66 -20.17
N VAL A 2 11.34 -18.02 -19.50
CA VAL A 2 10.28 -17.06 -19.20
C VAL A 2 10.74 -16.23 -18.02
N ILE A 3 11.03 -14.97 -18.27
CA ILE A 3 11.28 -14.04 -17.19
C ILE A 3 9.93 -13.71 -16.57
N ARG A 4 9.64 -14.31 -15.45
CA ARG A 4 8.51 -13.86 -14.67
C ARG A 4 8.92 -12.57 -14.00
N HIS A 5 8.28 -11.50 -14.42
CA HIS A 5 8.29 -10.31 -13.61
C HIS A 5 7.48 -10.61 -12.36
N ALA A 6 8.14 -11.06 -11.30
CA ALA A 6 7.51 -11.02 -10.01
C ALA A 6 7.04 -9.58 -9.81
N SER A 7 5.76 -9.41 -9.50
CA SER A 7 5.24 -8.09 -9.18
C SER A 7 6.06 -7.52 -8.03
N LEU A 8 6.56 -6.31 -8.19
CA LEU A 8 7.27 -5.65 -7.11
C LEU A 8 6.30 -5.37 -5.97
N PRO A 9 6.71 -5.52 -4.71
CA PRO A 9 5.93 -5.03 -3.58
C PRO A 9 5.64 -3.53 -3.75
N ILE A 10 4.47 -3.10 -3.31
CA ILE A 10 4.11 -1.66 -3.37
C ILE A 10 5.17 -0.82 -2.64
N SER A 11 5.69 -1.29 -1.51
CA SER A 11 6.77 -0.61 -0.79
C SER A 11 8.02 -0.44 -1.63
N ALA A 12 8.40 -1.46 -2.40
CA ALA A 12 9.56 -1.37 -3.30
C ALA A 12 9.31 -0.39 -4.45
N ILE A 13 8.08 -0.31 -4.95
CA ILE A 13 7.72 0.68 -5.98
C ILE A 13 7.93 2.10 -5.46
N PHE A 14 7.44 2.41 -4.26
CA PHE A 14 7.66 3.72 -3.66
C PHE A 14 9.14 4.03 -3.44
N GLU A 15 9.90 3.05 -2.96
CA GLU A 15 11.34 3.22 -2.79
C GLU A 15 12.05 3.52 -4.11
N ASN A 16 11.68 2.83 -5.17
CA ASN A 16 12.24 3.05 -6.50
C ASN A 16 11.92 4.45 -7.02
N ILE A 17 10.71 4.94 -6.78
CA ILE A 17 10.32 6.31 -7.14
C ILE A 17 11.14 7.32 -6.34
N GLU A 18 11.24 7.11 -5.02
CA GLU A 18 11.97 8.03 -4.15
C GLU A 18 13.44 8.17 -4.55
N GLN A 19 14.06 7.09 -4.99
CA GLN A 19 15.47 7.04 -5.38
C GLN A 19 15.71 7.39 -6.85
N ALA A 20 14.66 7.56 -7.64
CA ALA A 20 14.80 7.82 -9.07
C ALA A 20 15.39 9.21 -9.33
N ALA A 21 16.28 9.31 -10.30
CA ALA A 21 16.82 10.59 -10.75
C ALA A 21 15.73 11.47 -11.39
N ASP A 22 14.80 10.83 -12.10
CA ASP A 22 13.61 11.47 -12.67
C ASP A 22 12.36 10.80 -12.09
N GLN A 23 11.81 11.41 -11.05
CA GLN A 23 10.65 10.85 -10.36
C GLN A 23 9.38 10.87 -11.21
N GLU A 24 9.21 11.89 -12.06
CA GLU A 24 8.07 11.96 -12.96
C GLU A 24 8.06 10.78 -13.93
N GLU A 25 9.19 10.45 -14.52
CA GLU A 25 9.34 9.29 -15.38
C GLU A 25 9.06 8.00 -14.63
N ALA A 26 9.60 7.85 -13.42
CA ALA A 26 9.39 6.67 -12.59
C ALA A 26 7.91 6.50 -12.23
N ILE A 27 7.24 7.58 -11.83
CA ILE A 27 5.81 7.55 -11.54
C ILE A 27 5.02 7.14 -12.78
N ASN A 28 5.33 7.72 -13.92
CA ASN A 28 4.65 7.37 -15.16
C ASN A 28 4.81 5.90 -15.51
N ALA A 29 5.98 5.32 -15.22
CA ALA A 29 6.25 3.90 -15.46
C ALA A 29 5.45 2.98 -14.54
N TYR A 30 5.28 3.36 -13.27
CA TYR A 30 4.65 2.50 -12.26
C TYR A 30 3.16 2.75 -12.02
N ILE A 31 2.63 3.92 -12.43
CA ILE A 31 1.28 4.33 -12.02
C ILE A 31 0.17 3.45 -12.59
N ARG A 32 0.43 2.72 -13.66
CA ARG A 32 -0.55 1.83 -14.26
C ARG A 32 -0.64 0.53 -13.45
N GLY A 33 -1.84 0.05 -13.22
CA GLY A 33 -2.06 -1.21 -12.51
C GLY A 33 -2.06 -1.07 -10.99
N PRO A 34 -1.25 -1.88 -10.26
CA PRO A 34 -1.37 -2.00 -8.80
C PRO A 34 -1.16 -0.71 -8.02
N LEU A 35 -0.24 0.15 -8.45
CA LEU A 35 0.04 1.38 -7.73
C LEU A 35 -1.16 2.32 -7.74
N TRP A 36 -1.80 2.50 -8.88
CA TRP A 36 -2.99 3.33 -9.01
C TRP A 36 -4.13 2.80 -8.15
N ARG A 37 -4.37 1.49 -8.18
CA ARG A 37 -5.39 0.83 -7.37
C ARG A 37 -5.12 1.05 -5.88
N PHE A 38 -3.88 0.87 -5.46
CA PHE A 38 -3.48 1.06 -4.07
C PHE A 38 -3.73 2.50 -3.60
N LEU A 39 -3.33 3.49 -4.39
CA LEU A 39 -3.50 4.90 -4.03
C LEU A 39 -4.97 5.31 -3.98
N ASN A 40 -5.79 4.81 -4.90
CA ASN A 40 -7.23 5.05 -4.84
C ASN A 40 -7.85 4.43 -3.59
N TRP A 41 -7.46 3.21 -3.25
CA TRP A 41 -7.91 2.57 -2.03
C TRP A 41 -7.51 3.39 -0.79
N TYR A 42 -6.26 3.82 -0.74
CA TYR A 42 -5.73 4.64 0.35
C TYR A 42 -6.54 5.93 0.52
N ASN A 43 -6.82 6.62 -0.56
CA ASN A 43 -7.56 7.89 -0.50
C ASN A 43 -9.00 7.71 -0.04
N LYS A 44 -9.65 6.61 -0.44
CA LYS A 44 -11.07 6.37 -0.15
C LYS A 44 -11.35 5.94 1.28
N ASN A 45 -10.37 5.38 1.95
CA ASN A 45 -10.59 4.76 3.25
C ASN A 45 -10.13 5.66 4.39
N ASP A 46 -10.98 5.73 5.41
CA ASP A 46 -10.65 6.37 6.66
C ASP A 46 -10.44 5.27 7.70
N PHE A 47 -9.19 5.15 8.15
CA PHE A 47 -8.81 4.11 9.09
C PHE A 47 -8.74 4.59 10.52
N TYR A 48 -9.22 5.79 10.81
CA TYR A 48 -9.09 6.39 12.13
C TYR A 48 -9.60 5.46 13.24
N GLU A 49 -10.75 4.84 13.04
CA GLU A 49 -11.33 3.93 14.02
C GLU A 49 -10.56 2.60 14.13
N LEU A 50 -9.85 2.21 13.08
CA LEU A 50 -9.13 0.93 13.04
C LEU A 50 -7.68 1.05 13.47
N SER A 51 -7.05 2.19 13.31
CA SER A 51 -5.61 2.37 13.51
C SER A 51 -5.13 2.04 14.92
N THR A 52 -6.01 2.17 15.93
CA THR A 52 -5.67 1.94 17.34
C THR A 52 -6.14 0.60 17.88
N VAL A 53 -6.92 -0.16 17.09
CA VAL A 53 -7.55 -1.41 17.57
C VAL A 53 -7.06 -2.66 16.84
N LEU A 54 -6.24 -2.51 15.81
CA LEU A 54 -5.68 -3.65 15.10
C LEU A 54 -4.68 -4.38 16.00
N ASP A 55 -4.88 -5.68 16.12
CA ASP A 55 -4.01 -6.57 16.89
C ASP A 55 -3.61 -7.75 16.03
N TYR A 56 -2.33 -7.85 15.71
CA TYR A 56 -1.81 -8.92 14.87
C TYR A 56 -0.36 -9.21 15.24
N LYS A 57 0.06 -10.45 14.95
CA LYS A 57 1.47 -10.86 15.05
C LYS A 57 1.92 -11.38 13.70
N PRO A 58 3.06 -10.91 13.17
CA PRO A 58 3.61 -11.47 11.94
C PRO A 58 3.80 -12.97 12.04
N GLU A 59 3.56 -13.68 10.95
CA GLU A 59 3.91 -15.09 10.84
C GLU A 59 5.42 -15.27 10.94
N GLN A 60 5.87 -16.50 11.15
CA GLN A 60 7.31 -16.80 11.25
C GLN A 60 8.09 -16.39 10.00
N TRP A 61 7.48 -16.57 8.82
CA TRP A 61 8.07 -16.25 7.52
C TRP A 61 7.10 -15.44 6.68
N PRO A 62 6.85 -14.15 7.04
CA PRO A 62 5.87 -13.34 6.32
C PRO A 62 6.44 -12.94 4.96
N ASP A 63 5.80 -13.36 3.89
CA ASP A 63 6.28 -13.15 2.53
C ASP A 63 5.22 -12.64 1.55
N ALA A 64 4.01 -12.38 2.02
CA ALA A 64 2.94 -11.89 1.16
C ALA A 64 3.12 -10.40 0.85
N GLN A 65 2.54 -9.99 -0.24
CA GLN A 65 2.59 -8.61 -0.72
C GLN A 65 1.19 -8.00 -0.76
N ILE A 66 1.11 -6.68 -0.54
CA ILE A 66 -0.15 -5.92 -0.63
C ILE A 66 -0.85 -6.18 -1.96
N VAL A 67 -0.09 -6.25 -3.03
CA VAL A 67 -0.61 -6.48 -4.38
C VAL A 67 -1.51 -7.71 -4.47
N SER A 68 -1.21 -8.75 -3.70
CA SER A 68 -2.00 -9.98 -3.67
C SER A 68 -3.34 -9.81 -2.97
N TYR A 69 -3.51 -8.74 -2.20
CA TYR A 69 -4.72 -8.47 -1.41
C TYR A 69 -5.52 -7.27 -1.91
N LEU A 70 -5.16 -6.69 -3.06
CA LEU A 70 -5.84 -5.48 -3.52
C LEU A 70 -7.35 -5.66 -3.69
N SER A 71 -7.80 -6.80 -4.20
CA SER A 71 -9.24 -7.05 -4.36
C SER A 71 -9.96 -7.09 -3.01
N GLU A 72 -9.37 -7.73 -2.01
CA GLU A 72 -9.91 -7.77 -0.66
C GLU A 72 -9.94 -6.38 -0.02
N LEU A 73 -8.88 -5.61 -0.21
CA LEU A 73 -8.78 -4.24 0.30
C LEU A 73 -9.82 -3.33 -0.35
N GLU A 74 -10.01 -3.44 -1.65
CA GLU A 74 -11.00 -2.65 -2.37
C GLU A 74 -12.43 -2.95 -1.91
N GLY A 75 -12.69 -4.18 -1.46
CA GLY A 75 -13.98 -4.60 -0.95
C GLY A 75 -14.23 -4.32 0.53
N LEU A 76 -13.25 -3.82 1.26
CA LEU A 76 -13.36 -3.64 2.72
C LEU A 76 -14.55 -2.79 3.14
N SER A 77 -14.81 -1.70 2.43
CA SER A 77 -15.88 -0.76 2.78
C SER A 77 -17.28 -1.37 2.73
N THR A 78 -17.43 -2.54 2.09
CA THR A 78 -18.71 -3.26 2.03
C THR A 78 -19.03 -4.03 3.30
N TYR A 79 -18.08 -4.16 4.23
CA TYR A 79 -18.23 -4.92 5.46
C TYR A 79 -18.37 -4.01 6.68
N PRO A 80 -19.02 -4.50 7.76
CA PRO A 80 -19.01 -3.78 9.04
C PRO A 80 -17.59 -3.60 9.58
N VAL A 81 -17.39 -2.60 10.42
CA VAL A 81 -16.07 -2.24 10.97
C VAL A 81 -15.37 -3.44 11.62
N GLN A 82 -16.12 -4.25 12.40
CA GLN A 82 -15.54 -5.43 13.05
C GLN A 82 -14.99 -6.43 12.03
N LYS A 83 -15.71 -6.63 10.92
CA LYS A 83 -15.28 -7.54 9.86
C LYS A 83 -14.07 -6.95 9.12
N GLN A 84 -14.06 -5.66 8.88
CA GLN A 84 -12.91 -4.98 8.30
C GLN A 84 -11.66 -5.19 9.16
N LYS A 85 -11.81 -5.05 10.48
CA LYS A 85 -10.72 -5.28 11.43
C LYS A 85 -10.16 -6.70 11.29
N GLU A 86 -11.03 -7.71 11.27
CA GLU A 86 -10.62 -9.11 11.14
C GLU A 86 -9.87 -9.37 9.84
N ILE A 87 -10.37 -8.83 8.73
CA ILE A 87 -9.72 -8.97 7.42
C ILE A 87 -8.35 -8.33 7.42
N LEU A 88 -8.24 -7.10 7.93
CA LEU A 88 -6.98 -6.38 7.97
C LEU A 88 -5.95 -7.08 8.86
N GLU A 89 -6.37 -7.59 10.01
CA GLU A 89 -5.47 -8.34 10.90
C GLU A 89 -4.94 -9.61 10.24
N ALA A 90 -5.80 -10.32 9.52
CA ALA A 90 -5.39 -11.51 8.77
C ALA A 90 -4.38 -11.19 7.67
N ILE A 91 -4.59 -10.08 6.96
CA ILE A 91 -3.65 -9.62 5.94
C ILE A 91 -2.32 -9.22 6.56
N MET A 92 -2.36 -8.42 7.63
CA MET A 92 -1.16 -7.86 8.26
C MET A 92 -0.21 -8.93 8.77
N CYS A 93 -0.74 -10.06 9.28
CA CYS A 93 0.12 -11.15 9.77
C CYS A 93 0.97 -11.77 8.65
N THR A 94 0.53 -11.72 7.41
CA THR A 94 1.19 -12.41 6.29
C THR A 94 2.10 -11.52 5.47
N LEU A 95 1.98 -10.19 5.60
CA LEU A 95 2.74 -9.27 4.76
C LEU A 95 4.22 -9.28 5.07
N GLU A 96 5.04 -9.23 4.02
CA GLU A 96 6.46 -9.02 4.18
C GLU A 96 6.73 -7.70 4.93
N PRO A 97 7.90 -7.57 5.62
CA PRO A 97 8.13 -6.43 6.51
C PRO A 97 7.96 -5.05 5.86
N GLY A 98 8.44 -4.87 4.63
CA GLY A 98 8.32 -3.59 3.92
C GLY A 98 6.88 -3.20 3.68
N ASP A 99 6.07 -4.12 3.19
CA ASP A 99 4.65 -3.89 2.93
C ASP A 99 3.84 -3.76 4.23
N MET A 100 4.22 -4.49 5.27
CA MET A 100 3.59 -4.36 6.58
C MET A 100 3.76 -2.94 7.14
N MET A 101 4.98 -2.41 7.10
CA MET A 101 5.26 -1.05 7.57
C MET A 101 4.54 0.00 6.72
N LEU A 102 4.47 -0.22 5.41
CA LEU A 102 3.71 0.67 4.53
C LEU A 102 2.23 0.72 4.93
N MET A 103 1.62 -0.44 5.18
CA MET A 103 0.22 -0.50 5.60
C MET A 103 0.00 0.20 6.93
N GLU A 104 0.90 0.05 7.89
CA GLU A 104 0.80 0.73 9.17
C GLU A 104 0.75 2.25 8.99
N ASN A 105 1.56 2.79 8.08
CA ASN A 105 1.53 4.22 7.77
C ASN A 105 0.26 4.63 7.01
N CYS A 106 -0.32 3.74 6.23
CA CYS A 106 -1.60 4.00 5.59
C CYS A 106 -2.75 4.13 6.59
N PHE A 107 -2.75 3.33 7.65
CA PHE A 107 -3.80 3.38 8.67
C PHE A 107 -3.81 4.71 9.42
N THR A 108 -2.67 5.36 9.53
CA THR A 108 -2.55 6.67 10.17
C THR A 108 -2.62 7.83 9.15
N LYS A 109 -2.88 7.54 7.89
CA LYS A 109 -2.91 8.53 6.80
C LYS A 109 -1.60 9.31 6.68
N ASP A 110 -0.47 8.63 6.91
CA ASP A 110 0.85 9.25 6.97
C ASP A 110 1.79 8.79 5.84
N LEU A 111 1.22 8.42 4.70
CA LEU A 111 1.96 7.88 3.57
C LEU A 111 3.03 8.85 3.07
N LYS A 112 2.70 10.13 2.96
CA LYS A 112 3.63 11.13 2.43
C LYS A 112 4.84 11.32 3.35
N SER A 113 4.63 11.24 4.65
CA SER A 113 5.72 11.36 5.63
C SER A 113 6.61 10.14 5.65
N TYR A 114 6.09 8.98 5.27
CA TYR A 114 6.87 7.75 5.21
C TYR A 114 7.89 7.75 4.06
N TYR A 115 7.59 8.48 2.98
CA TYR A 115 8.50 8.64 1.84
C TYR A 115 8.74 10.13 1.58
N PRO A 116 9.49 10.81 2.46
CA PRO A 116 9.64 12.27 2.37
C PRO A 116 10.44 12.73 1.15
N GLY A 117 11.19 11.84 0.52
CA GLY A 117 11.96 12.16 -0.70
C GLY A 117 11.14 12.16 -1.98
N ILE A 118 9.87 11.73 -1.94
CA ILE A 118 9.01 11.75 -3.12
C ILE A 118 8.38 13.12 -3.29
N LYS A 119 8.39 13.63 -4.51
CA LYS A 119 7.64 14.83 -4.90
C LYS A 119 6.20 14.42 -5.21
N TRP A 120 5.35 14.41 -4.19
CA TRP A 120 3.99 13.85 -4.27
C TRP A 120 3.09 14.58 -5.26
N GLU A 121 3.34 15.86 -5.52
CA GLU A 121 2.61 16.63 -6.51
C GLU A 121 2.73 16.05 -7.93
N LEU A 122 3.75 15.26 -8.20
CA LEU A 122 3.93 14.61 -9.49
C LEU A 122 2.89 13.51 -9.74
N PHE A 123 2.22 13.03 -8.69
CA PHE A 123 1.10 12.09 -8.84
C PHE A 123 -0.20 12.75 -9.30
N ASP A 124 -0.35 14.05 -9.12
CA ASP A 124 -1.62 14.77 -9.34
C ASP A 124 -2.27 14.51 -10.71
N PRO A 125 -1.54 14.39 -11.83
CA PRO A 125 -2.17 14.06 -13.11
C PRO A 125 -2.88 12.71 -13.14
N TYR A 126 -2.55 11.81 -12.23
CA TYR A 126 -3.07 10.44 -12.18
C TYR A 126 -4.03 10.23 -11.01
N VAL A 127 -3.58 10.61 -9.84
CA VAL A 127 -4.33 10.46 -8.59
C VAL A 127 -3.77 11.44 -7.57
N LYS A 128 -4.65 12.22 -6.97
CA LYS A 128 -4.24 13.17 -5.93
C LYS A 128 -4.09 12.42 -4.61
N VAL A 129 -2.85 12.23 -4.16
CA VAL A 129 -2.55 11.52 -2.91
C VAL A 129 -2.82 12.43 -1.72
N GLU A 130 -3.63 11.96 -0.81
CA GLU A 130 -3.98 12.68 0.42
C GLU A 130 -2.94 12.60 1.52
#